data_55af4f96e57705133b2a0cbf56e4e359
#
_entry.id   55af4f96e57705133b2a0cbf56e4e359
#
_cell.length_a   1.000
_cell.length_b   1.000
_cell.length_c   1.000
_cell.angle_alpha   90.00
_cell.angle_beta   90.00
_cell.angle_gamma   90.00
#
_symmetry.space_group_name_H-M   'P 1'
#
loop_
_entity.id
_entity.type
_entity.pdbx_description
1 polymer ?
#
loop_
_entity_poly.entity_id
_entity_poly.type
_entity_poly.pdbx_seq_one_letter_code
_entity_poly.pdbx_strand_id
1 'polypeptide(L)'
;GEGVAASDLALQAARQALDAAGLAPTDLDAILVATISGDYIWPSTACVLQNRLGANNVMAVDLSAACSGFIYGLSVAQAYIASGRYKTILLVGVDMLTKTVDWSDRTSCVLFGDGAGAVILQARDAGKGVIDTVLGADGSAADLLCIPGGGSRMPMTEEVVQKGKHFLHIEGRKIYKHAVKAMAQATLDVLARAGKTLQDGNLMVPH
;
A
#
# COMPACT_ATOMS: atom_id res chain seq x y z
N GLY A 1 -11.21 6.02 -14.15
CA GLY A 1 -12.25 6.03 -15.20
C GLY A 1 -12.87 4.64 -15.38
N GLU A 2 -13.95 4.55 -16.15
CA GLU A 2 -14.52 3.24 -16.51
C GLU A 2 -13.45 2.38 -17.19
N GLY A 3 -13.38 1.09 -16.82
CA GLY A 3 -12.45 0.13 -17.40
C GLY A 3 -11.01 0.19 -16.89
N VAL A 4 -10.66 1.13 -16.01
CA VAL A 4 -9.32 1.18 -15.38
C VAL A 4 -9.33 0.37 -14.10
N ALA A 5 -8.32 -0.48 -13.90
CA ALA A 5 -8.09 -1.29 -12.72
C ALA A 5 -6.81 -0.87 -11.96
N ALA A 6 -6.62 -1.39 -10.75
CA ALA A 6 -5.43 -1.09 -9.95
C ALA A 6 -4.13 -1.48 -10.68
N SER A 7 -4.13 -2.64 -11.37
CA SER A 7 -2.97 -3.07 -12.16
C SER A 7 -2.63 -2.13 -13.33
N ASP A 8 -3.57 -1.34 -13.85
CA ASP A 8 -3.28 -0.36 -14.92
C ASP A 8 -2.44 0.79 -14.37
N LEU A 9 -2.81 1.34 -13.21
CA LEU A 9 -2.04 2.38 -12.55
C LEU A 9 -0.70 1.85 -12.05
N ALA A 10 -0.71 0.66 -11.45
CA ALA A 10 0.49 -0.03 -10.98
C ALA A 10 1.51 -0.23 -12.10
N LEU A 11 1.05 -0.63 -13.31
CA LEU A 11 1.90 -0.85 -14.47
C LEU A 11 2.61 0.44 -14.91
N GLN A 12 1.89 1.56 -14.91
CA GLN A 12 2.48 2.85 -15.28
C GLN A 12 3.55 3.28 -14.26
N ALA A 13 3.24 3.20 -12.98
CA ALA A 13 4.18 3.53 -11.90
C ALA A 13 5.41 2.61 -11.92
N ALA A 14 5.20 1.31 -12.10
CA ALA A 14 6.27 0.31 -12.17
C ALA A 14 7.23 0.56 -13.34
N ARG A 15 6.72 0.88 -14.54
CA ARG A 15 7.54 1.23 -15.69
C ARG A 15 8.38 2.46 -15.44
N GLN A 16 7.80 3.52 -14.87
CA GLN A 16 8.54 4.73 -14.52
C GLN A 16 9.65 4.44 -13.50
N ALA A 17 9.39 3.60 -12.50
CA ALA A 17 10.39 3.21 -11.51
C ALA A 17 11.54 2.38 -12.13
N LEU A 18 11.23 1.45 -13.04
CA LEU A 18 12.21 0.66 -13.77
C LEU A 18 13.07 1.55 -14.68
N ASP A 19 12.44 2.43 -15.46
CA ASP A 19 13.14 3.38 -16.34
C ASP A 19 14.07 4.30 -15.55
N ALA A 20 13.60 4.83 -14.41
CA ALA A 20 14.41 5.67 -13.53
C ALA A 20 15.60 4.92 -12.90
N ALA A 21 15.47 3.61 -12.69
CA ALA A 21 16.52 2.74 -12.17
C ALA A 21 17.47 2.21 -13.27
N GLY A 22 17.12 2.38 -14.56
CA GLY A 22 17.85 1.79 -15.68
C GLY A 22 17.79 0.26 -15.72
N LEU A 23 16.64 -0.31 -15.31
CA LEU A 23 16.45 -1.77 -15.18
C LEU A 23 15.37 -2.27 -16.14
N ALA A 24 15.54 -3.51 -16.60
CA ALA A 24 14.51 -4.25 -17.30
C ALA A 24 13.61 -5.02 -16.31
N PRO A 25 12.37 -5.37 -16.67
CA PRO A 25 11.51 -6.22 -15.83
C PRO A 25 12.14 -7.58 -15.48
N THR A 26 13.03 -8.10 -16.32
CA THR A 26 13.76 -9.34 -16.11
C THR A 26 14.85 -9.25 -15.05
N ASP A 27 15.21 -8.05 -14.60
CA ASP A 27 16.20 -7.82 -13.53
C ASP A 27 15.56 -7.88 -12.13
N LEU A 28 14.24 -8.02 -12.06
CA LEU A 28 13.50 -8.12 -10.80
C LEU A 28 13.58 -9.52 -10.23
N ASP A 29 13.77 -9.62 -8.92
CA ASP A 29 13.65 -10.87 -8.15
C ASP A 29 12.28 -10.99 -7.49
N ALA A 30 11.65 -9.85 -7.15
CA ALA A 30 10.36 -9.84 -6.46
C ALA A 30 9.53 -8.59 -6.80
N ILE A 31 8.21 -8.76 -6.76
CA ILE A 31 7.20 -7.69 -6.87
C ILE A 31 6.31 -7.72 -5.64
N LEU A 32 6.28 -6.63 -4.90
CA LEU A 32 5.38 -6.40 -3.77
C LEU A 32 4.39 -5.30 -4.17
N VAL A 33 3.10 -5.57 -4.04
CA VAL A 33 2.05 -4.57 -4.29
C VAL A 33 1.29 -4.34 -2.99
N ALA A 34 1.38 -3.13 -2.46
CA ALA A 34 0.57 -2.69 -1.33
C ALA A 34 -0.76 -2.16 -1.87
N THR A 35 -1.83 -2.88 -1.64
CA THR A 35 -3.18 -2.53 -2.09
C THR A 35 -4.27 -3.19 -1.24
N ILE A 36 -5.44 -2.54 -1.14
CA ILE A 36 -6.69 -3.09 -0.60
C ILE A 36 -7.83 -3.04 -1.62
N SER A 37 -7.53 -2.58 -2.83
CA SER A 37 -8.50 -2.39 -3.92
C SER A 37 -7.98 -3.02 -5.23
N GLY A 38 -7.41 -4.22 -5.11
CA GLY A 38 -6.86 -4.97 -6.24
C GLY A 38 -7.90 -5.30 -7.31
N ASP A 39 -7.41 -5.75 -8.48
CA ASP A 39 -8.25 -6.09 -9.63
C ASP A 39 -9.29 -7.18 -9.31
N TYR A 40 -8.91 -8.14 -8.48
CA TYR A 40 -9.67 -9.31 -8.09
C TYR A 40 -9.48 -9.61 -6.60
N ILE A 41 -10.38 -10.41 -6.02
CA ILE A 41 -10.14 -11.02 -4.70
C ILE A 41 -8.94 -11.97 -4.79
N TRP A 42 -8.81 -12.69 -5.87
CA TRP A 42 -7.68 -13.54 -6.30
C TRP A 42 -7.75 -13.75 -7.83
N PRO A 43 -6.63 -13.83 -8.56
CA PRO A 43 -5.24 -13.76 -8.07
C PRO A 43 -4.86 -12.37 -7.55
N SER A 44 -3.66 -12.27 -6.93
CA SER A 44 -3.12 -10.99 -6.48
C SER A 44 -2.88 -10.01 -7.63
N THR A 45 -3.01 -8.73 -7.36
CA THR A 45 -2.67 -7.65 -8.32
C THR A 45 -1.20 -7.73 -8.72
N ALA A 46 -0.32 -8.14 -7.79
CA ALA A 46 1.09 -8.38 -8.08
C ALA A 46 1.32 -9.44 -9.15
N CYS A 47 0.52 -10.54 -9.17
CA CYS A 47 0.60 -11.55 -10.24
C CYS A 47 0.14 -10.99 -11.58
N VAL A 48 -0.92 -10.19 -11.60
CA VAL A 48 -1.39 -9.52 -12.82
C VAL A 48 -0.32 -8.56 -13.34
N LEU A 49 0.25 -7.76 -12.46
CA LEU A 49 1.32 -6.80 -12.78
C LEU A 49 2.57 -7.52 -13.30
N GLN A 50 2.97 -8.62 -12.65
CA GLN A 50 4.11 -9.45 -13.04
C GLN A 50 4.01 -9.89 -14.50
N ASN A 51 2.86 -10.44 -14.88
CA ASN A 51 2.62 -10.89 -16.26
C ASN A 51 2.64 -9.71 -17.25
N ARG A 52 2.01 -8.59 -16.91
CA ARG A 52 1.93 -7.39 -17.77
C ARG A 52 3.28 -6.68 -17.96
N LEU A 53 4.18 -6.80 -16.99
CA LEU A 53 5.56 -6.31 -17.09
C LEU A 53 6.45 -7.25 -17.93
N GLY A 54 6.10 -8.52 -18.04
CA GLY A 54 6.98 -9.54 -18.61
C GLY A 54 8.09 -9.98 -17.65
N ALA A 55 7.92 -9.78 -16.36
CA ALA A 55 8.85 -10.22 -15.32
C ALA A 55 8.62 -11.70 -14.99
N ASN A 56 9.28 -12.59 -15.72
CA ASN A 56 9.05 -14.04 -15.62
C ASN A 56 9.69 -14.64 -14.36
N ASN A 57 8.94 -15.57 -13.71
CA ASN A 57 9.42 -16.38 -12.58
C ASN A 57 9.89 -15.58 -11.33
N VAL A 58 9.38 -14.38 -11.14
CA VAL A 58 9.64 -13.57 -9.94
C VAL A 58 8.58 -13.84 -8.87
N MET A 59 8.94 -13.69 -7.61
CA MET A 59 7.97 -13.69 -6.51
C MET A 59 7.03 -12.48 -6.64
N ALA A 60 5.72 -12.70 -6.55
CA ALA A 60 4.72 -11.65 -6.67
C ALA A 60 3.64 -11.83 -5.61
N VAL A 61 3.42 -10.81 -4.77
CA VAL A 61 2.45 -10.87 -3.66
C VAL A 61 1.86 -9.50 -3.35
N ASP A 62 0.57 -9.48 -2.99
CA ASP A 62 -0.08 -8.29 -2.45
C ASP A 62 0.09 -8.22 -0.93
N LEU A 63 0.25 -7.01 -0.42
CA LEU A 63 0.33 -6.68 1.00
C LEU A 63 -0.91 -5.84 1.36
N SER A 64 -1.80 -6.42 2.17
CA SER A 64 -3.03 -5.78 2.61
C SER A 64 -2.83 -5.15 3.99
N ALA A 65 -2.40 -3.88 4.01
CA ALA A 65 -2.25 -3.09 5.23
C ALA A 65 -2.77 -1.64 5.03
N ALA A 66 -3.73 -1.47 4.14
CA ALA A 66 -4.38 -0.21 3.80
C ALA A 66 -3.37 0.93 3.60
N CYS A 67 -3.63 2.12 4.15
CA CYS A 67 -2.78 3.30 4.01
C CYS A 67 -1.34 3.11 4.52
N SER A 68 -1.09 2.13 5.38
CA SER A 68 0.26 1.78 5.87
C SER A 68 0.97 0.78 4.95
N GLY A 69 0.31 0.23 3.94
CA GLY A 69 0.79 -0.88 3.10
C GLY A 69 2.16 -0.63 2.48
N PHE A 70 2.42 0.59 2.01
CA PHE A 70 3.72 0.93 1.42
C PHE A 70 4.86 0.85 2.45
N ILE A 71 4.65 1.30 3.68
CA ILE A 71 5.66 1.21 4.77
C ILE A 71 5.89 -0.26 5.17
N TYR A 72 4.82 -1.07 5.24
CA TYR A 72 4.95 -2.52 5.43
C TYR A 72 5.75 -3.15 4.29
N GLY A 73 5.48 -2.75 3.05
CA GLY A 73 6.24 -3.18 1.87
C GLY A 73 7.71 -2.83 1.94
N LEU A 74 8.07 -1.62 2.40
CA LEU A 74 9.47 -1.22 2.63
C LEU A 74 10.15 -2.13 3.65
N SER A 75 9.48 -2.43 4.77
CA SER A 75 10.02 -3.31 5.81
C SER A 75 10.23 -4.74 5.31
N VAL A 76 9.27 -5.29 4.56
CA VAL A 76 9.37 -6.63 3.96
C VAL A 76 10.51 -6.69 2.94
N ALA A 77 10.59 -5.69 2.05
CA ALA A 77 11.65 -5.62 1.05
C ALA A 77 13.03 -5.50 1.70
N GLN A 78 13.17 -4.65 2.73
CA GLN A 78 14.41 -4.52 3.51
C GLN A 78 14.84 -5.86 4.12
N ALA A 79 13.91 -6.62 4.72
CA ALA A 79 14.19 -7.92 5.30
C ALA A 79 14.64 -8.95 4.23
N TYR A 80 14.00 -8.97 3.08
CA TYR A 80 14.42 -9.85 1.98
C TYR A 80 15.79 -9.51 1.43
N ILE A 81 16.10 -8.22 1.25
CA ILE A 81 17.41 -7.76 0.78
C ILE A 81 18.49 -8.05 1.82
N ALA A 82 18.23 -7.75 3.10
CA ALA A 82 19.17 -7.99 4.19
C ALA A 82 19.48 -9.47 4.39
N SER A 83 18.50 -10.36 4.18
CA SER A 83 18.71 -11.81 4.22
C SER A 83 19.47 -12.38 3.01
N GLY A 84 19.70 -11.56 1.97
CA GLY A 84 20.29 -12.00 0.70
C GLY A 84 19.35 -12.83 -0.17
N ARG A 85 18.07 -12.96 0.20
CA ARG A 85 17.10 -13.78 -0.55
C ARG A 85 16.76 -13.18 -1.91
N TYR A 86 16.57 -11.87 -1.95
CA TYR A 86 16.29 -11.10 -3.17
C TYR A 86 17.20 -9.86 -3.19
N LYS A 87 17.61 -9.44 -4.39
CA LYS A 87 18.53 -8.31 -4.61
C LYS A 87 17.84 -7.09 -5.19
N THR A 88 16.85 -7.30 -6.06
CA THR A 88 16.13 -6.24 -6.77
C THR A 88 14.63 -6.45 -6.57
N ILE A 89 14.00 -5.56 -5.85
CA ILE A 89 12.58 -5.65 -5.49
C ILE A 89 11.85 -4.43 -6.03
N LEU A 90 10.78 -4.65 -6.77
CA LEU A 90 9.80 -3.63 -7.13
C LEU A 90 8.75 -3.58 -6.01
N LEU A 91 8.59 -2.42 -5.39
CA LEU A 91 7.50 -2.14 -4.46
C LEU A 91 6.57 -1.11 -5.09
N VAL A 92 5.29 -1.45 -5.18
CA VAL A 92 4.22 -0.58 -5.68
C VAL A 92 3.20 -0.37 -4.57
N GLY A 93 2.79 0.88 -4.36
CA GLY A 93 1.55 1.21 -3.65
C GLY A 93 0.51 1.64 -4.66
N VAL A 94 -0.68 1.05 -4.62
CA VAL A 94 -1.77 1.39 -5.54
C VAL A 94 -3.11 1.17 -4.89
N ASP A 95 -4.02 2.14 -5.02
CA ASP A 95 -5.42 1.94 -4.67
C ASP A 95 -6.36 2.67 -5.64
N MET A 96 -7.55 2.06 -5.84
CA MET A 96 -8.67 2.53 -6.66
C MET A 96 -9.88 2.79 -5.76
N LEU A 97 -9.74 3.70 -4.80
CA LEU A 97 -10.75 3.90 -3.75
C LEU A 97 -12.00 4.62 -4.25
N THR A 98 -11.93 5.33 -5.39
CA THR A 98 -13.11 5.95 -6.01
C THR A 98 -14.20 4.94 -6.39
N LYS A 99 -13.86 3.65 -6.52
CA LYS A 99 -14.81 2.56 -6.79
C LYS A 99 -15.51 2.03 -5.55
N THR A 100 -15.07 2.43 -4.37
CA THR A 100 -15.57 1.95 -3.08
C THR A 100 -16.35 2.99 -2.30
N VAL A 101 -16.29 4.27 -2.70
CA VAL A 101 -17.00 5.36 -2.02
C VAL A 101 -18.43 5.49 -2.51
N ASP A 102 -19.32 5.88 -1.61
CA ASP A 102 -20.66 6.34 -1.97
C ASP A 102 -20.58 7.79 -2.45
N TRP A 103 -20.75 8.03 -3.74
CA TRP A 103 -20.70 9.36 -4.34
C TRP A 103 -21.82 10.29 -3.89
N SER A 104 -22.88 9.76 -3.27
CA SER A 104 -23.95 10.56 -2.66
C SER A 104 -23.59 11.05 -1.26
N ASP A 105 -22.65 10.39 -0.56
CA ASP A 105 -22.15 10.81 0.74
C ASP A 105 -20.94 11.76 0.61
N ARG A 106 -21.24 13.06 0.64
CA ARG A 106 -20.22 14.11 0.54
C ARG A 106 -19.28 14.23 1.76
N THR A 107 -19.54 13.50 2.81
CA THR A 107 -18.67 13.51 3.99
C THR A 107 -17.49 12.54 3.85
N SER A 108 -17.59 11.56 2.97
CA SER A 108 -16.58 10.54 2.73
C SER A 108 -15.99 10.58 1.32
N CYS A 109 -16.80 10.76 0.26
CA CYS A 109 -16.34 10.63 -1.12
C CYS A 109 -15.23 11.62 -1.52
N VAL A 110 -15.13 12.77 -0.85
CA VAL A 110 -14.11 13.79 -1.12
C VAL A 110 -12.74 13.48 -0.48
N LEU A 111 -12.66 12.45 0.37
CA LEU A 111 -11.46 12.10 1.12
C LEU A 111 -10.60 11.05 0.41
N PHE A 112 -11.15 10.36 -0.59
CA PHE A 112 -10.51 9.22 -1.22
C PHE A 112 -10.35 9.43 -2.72
N GLY A 113 -9.25 8.93 -3.27
CA GLY A 113 -8.91 9.01 -4.69
C GLY A 113 -8.23 7.74 -5.17
N ASP A 114 -7.85 7.76 -6.44
CA ASP A 114 -7.10 6.68 -7.08
C ASP A 114 -5.68 7.15 -7.34
N GLY A 115 -4.72 6.26 -7.12
CA GLY A 115 -3.32 6.57 -7.38
C GLY A 115 -2.41 5.38 -7.28
N ALA A 116 -1.23 5.51 -7.89
CA ALA A 116 -0.15 4.55 -7.76
C ALA A 116 1.21 5.25 -7.69
N GLY A 117 2.11 4.66 -6.91
CA GLY A 117 3.53 5.01 -6.86
C GLY A 117 4.38 3.76 -6.75
N ALA A 118 5.60 3.78 -7.30
CA ALA A 118 6.49 2.63 -7.26
C ALA A 118 7.93 3.03 -7.00
N VAL A 119 8.68 2.13 -6.37
CA VAL A 119 10.12 2.26 -6.15
C VAL A 119 10.83 0.95 -6.43
N ILE A 120 12.09 1.05 -6.84
CA ILE A 120 13.01 -0.07 -6.88
C ILE A 120 13.88 -0.05 -5.63
N LEU A 121 13.96 -1.18 -4.96
CA LEU A 121 14.78 -1.38 -3.77
C LEU A 121 15.91 -2.37 -4.11
N GLN A 122 17.13 -1.97 -3.79
CA GLN A 122 18.34 -2.78 -4.00
C GLN A 122 19.29 -2.59 -2.82
N ALA A 123 20.13 -3.60 -2.56
CA ALA A 123 21.25 -3.43 -1.65
C ALA A 123 22.24 -2.36 -2.16
N ARG A 124 22.62 -1.47 -1.29
CA ARG A 124 23.64 -0.41 -1.55
C ARG A 124 24.61 -0.38 -0.36
N ASP A 125 25.68 0.40 -0.53
CA ASP A 125 26.66 0.64 0.53
C ASP A 125 26.01 1.20 1.80
N ALA A 126 26.58 0.88 2.94
CA ALA A 126 26.08 1.28 4.24
C ALA A 126 25.86 2.81 4.36
N GLY A 127 24.76 3.19 5.00
CA GLY A 127 24.46 4.59 5.32
C GLY A 127 23.49 5.30 4.38
N LYS A 128 22.96 4.61 3.35
CA LYS A 128 21.92 5.14 2.45
C LYS A 128 20.75 4.17 2.33
N GLY A 129 19.54 4.69 2.19
CA GLY A 129 18.30 3.90 2.00
C GLY A 129 17.42 3.87 3.24
N VAL A 130 16.64 2.80 3.39
CA VAL A 130 15.73 2.60 4.54
C VAL A 130 16.56 2.32 5.78
N ILE A 131 16.56 3.24 6.75
CA ILE A 131 17.30 3.11 8.00
C ILE A 131 16.57 2.18 8.95
N ASP A 132 15.30 2.47 9.24
CA ASP A 132 14.45 1.66 10.12
C ASP A 132 12.97 1.88 9.76
N THR A 133 12.11 0.97 10.23
CA THR A 133 10.65 1.06 10.12
C THR A 133 10.00 0.70 11.44
N VAL A 134 8.95 1.41 11.82
CA VAL A 134 8.08 1.06 12.96
C VAL A 134 6.71 0.70 12.41
N LEU A 135 6.28 -0.51 12.69
CA LEU A 135 5.01 -1.05 12.24
C LEU A 135 4.14 -1.39 13.45
N GLY A 136 2.83 -1.25 13.30
CA GLY A 136 1.87 -1.60 14.34
C GLY A 136 0.45 -1.66 13.77
N ALA A 137 -0.47 -2.26 14.54
CA ALA A 137 -1.87 -2.34 14.20
C ALA A 137 -2.72 -2.28 15.46
N ASP A 138 -3.88 -1.62 15.37
CA ASP A 138 -4.91 -1.63 16.41
C ASP A 138 -6.23 -2.15 15.82
N GLY A 139 -6.43 -3.46 15.96
CA GLY A 139 -7.64 -4.14 15.47
C GLY A 139 -8.91 -3.80 16.27
N SER A 140 -8.79 -3.14 17.43
CA SER A 140 -9.95 -2.71 18.20
C SER A 140 -10.76 -1.60 17.52
N ALA A 141 -10.14 -0.91 16.57
CA ALA A 141 -10.75 0.18 15.79
C ALA A 141 -11.18 -0.25 14.37
N ALA A 142 -11.23 -1.54 14.06
CA ALA A 142 -11.48 -2.05 12.71
C ALA A 142 -12.81 -1.57 12.11
N ASP A 143 -13.86 -1.42 12.92
CA ASP A 143 -15.18 -0.99 12.45
C ASP A 143 -15.27 0.52 12.14
N LEU A 144 -14.26 1.30 12.52
CA LEU A 144 -14.25 2.75 12.30
C LEU A 144 -13.94 3.14 10.85
N LEU A 145 -13.27 2.26 10.10
CA LEU A 145 -12.97 2.44 8.69
C LEU A 145 -12.92 1.07 8.01
N CYS A 146 -13.99 0.72 7.31
CA CYS A 146 -14.12 -0.58 6.65
C CYS A 146 -15.11 -0.54 5.50
N ILE A 147 -15.09 -1.59 4.67
CA ILE A 147 -16.17 -1.93 3.76
C ILE A 147 -16.84 -3.18 4.34
N PRO A 148 -18.08 -3.07 4.89
CA PRO A 148 -18.70 -4.18 5.62
C PRO A 148 -19.02 -5.39 4.74
N GLY A 149 -19.45 -5.13 3.49
CA GLY A 149 -19.89 -6.18 2.54
C GLY A 149 -18.80 -6.61 1.57
N GLY A 150 -18.92 -7.82 1.04
CA GLY A 150 -18.00 -8.42 0.06
C GLY A 150 -16.94 -9.36 0.64
N GLY A 151 -16.74 -9.34 1.96
CA GLY A 151 -15.86 -10.28 2.65
C GLY A 151 -16.58 -11.54 3.13
N SER A 152 -15.83 -12.46 3.72
CA SER A 152 -16.38 -13.74 4.23
C SER A 152 -17.39 -13.57 5.37
N ARG A 153 -17.32 -12.48 6.15
CA ARG A 153 -18.28 -12.17 7.20
C ARG A 153 -19.62 -11.72 6.64
N MET A 154 -19.63 -11.02 5.52
CA MET A 154 -20.83 -10.51 4.84
C MET A 154 -20.63 -10.65 3.33
N PRO A 155 -20.86 -11.86 2.77
CA PRO A 155 -20.73 -12.08 1.33
C PRO A 155 -21.63 -11.14 0.53
N MET A 156 -21.24 -10.81 -0.71
CA MET A 156 -22.01 -9.92 -1.55
C MET A 156 -23.36 -10.55 -1.92
N THR A 157 -24.45 -9.86 -1.59
CA THR A 157 -25.82 -10.22 -1.93
C THR A 157 -26.58 -8.97 -2.38
N GLU A 158 -27.74 -9.18 -2.99
CA GLU A 158 -28.61 -8.05 -3.38
C GLU A 158 -28.97 -7.17 -2.17
N GLU A 159 -29.26 -7.78 -1.01
CA GLU A 159 -29.53 -7.07 0.24
C GLU A 159 -28.36 -6.21 0.72
N VAL A 160 -27.13 -6.72 0.61
CA VAL A 160 -25.89 -5.98 0.95
C VAL A 160 -25.75 -4.74 0.06
N VAL A 161 -26.03 -4.89 -1.23
CA VAL A 161 -26.00 -3.78 -2.20
C VAL A 161 -27.09 -2.76 -1.92
N GLN A 162 -28.35 -3.20 -1.72
CA GLN A 162 -29.47 -2.32 -1.42
C GLN A 162 -29.27 -1.52 -0.13
N LYS A 163 -28.59 -2.09 0.87
CA LYS A 163 -28.26 -1.43 2.14
C LYS A 163 -26.98 -0.59 2.06
N GLY A 164 -26.34 -0.46 0.91
CA GLY A 164 -25.11 0.32 0.73
C GLY A 164 -23.90 -0.24 1.49
N LYS A 165 -23.93 -1.54 1.93
CA LYS A 165 -22.86 -2.14 2.72
C LYS A 165 -21.60 -2.47 1.93
N HIS A 166 -21.67 -2.36 0.62
CA HIS A 166 -20.55 -2.49 -0.31
C HIS A 166 -19.73 -1.19 -0.43
N PHE A 167 -20.19 -0.10 0.16
CA PHE A 167 -19.45 1.16 0.22
C PHE A 167 -18.57 1.24 1.45
N LEU A 168 -17.52 2.05 1.34
CA LEU A 168 -16.63 2.41 2.41
C LEU A 168 -17.38 3.19 3.51
N HIS A 169 -17.26 2.70 4.74
CA HIS A 169 -17.76 3.35 5.94
C HIS A 169 -16.61 3.97 6.72
N ILE A 170 -16.76 5.22 7.16
CA ILE A 170 -15.76 5.93 7.96
C ILE A 170 -16.37 6.75 9.09
N GLU A 171 -15.88 6.52 10.31
CA GLU A 171 -16.12 7.41 11.47
C GLU A 171 -14.99 8.45 11.58
N GLY A 172 -14.97 9.42 10.67
CA GLY A 172 -13.84 10.30 10.41
C GLY A 172 -13.26 10.98 11.66
N ARG A 173 -14.10 11.47 12.59
CA ARG A 173 -13.61 12.13 13.82
C ARG A 173 -12.85 11.18 14.73
N LYS A 174 -13.27 9.92 14.83
CA LYS A 174 -12.60 8.91 15.66
C LYS A 174 -11.30 8.48 14.99
N ILE A 175 -11.35 8.15 13.69
CA ILE A 175 -10.17 7.80 12.91
C ILE A 175 -9.10 8.88 12.96
N TYR A 176 -9.48 10.15 12.78
CA TYR A 176 -8.54 11.27 12.85
C TYR A 176 -7.78 11.32 14.19
N LYS A 177 -8.49 11.14 15.33
CA LYS A 177 -7.86 11.13 16.65
C LYS A 177 -6.86 9.97 16.82
N HIS A 178 -7.20 8.77 16.32
CA HIS A 178 -6.30 7.62 16.35
C HIS A 178 -5.08 7.86 15.44
N ALA A 179 -5.30 8.31 14.21
CA ALA A 179 -4.26 8.53 13.23
C ALA A 179 -3.21 9.55 13.70
N VAL A 180 -3.64 10.71 14.22
CA VAL A 180 -2.73 11.74 14.71
C VAL A 180 -1.83 11.22 15.83
N LYS A 181 -2.40 10.47 16.80
CA LYS A 181 -1.61 9.88 17.89
C LYS A 181 -0.63 8.82 17.39
N ALA A 182 -1.11 7.90 16.53
CA ALA A 182 -0.30 6.81 16.02
C ALA A 182 0.86 7.32 15.15
N MET A 183 0.60 8.26 14.24
CA MET A 183 1.65 8.85 13.39
C MET A 183 2.69 9.62 14.21
N ALA A 184 2.26 10.42 15.18
CA ALA A 184 3.19 11.14 16.06
C ALA A 184 4.07 10.18 16.85
N GLN A 185 3.47 9.15 17.46
CA GLN A 185 4.23 8.17 18.25
C GLN A 185 5.19 7.36 17.36
N ALA A 186 4.72 6.86 16.22
CA ALA A 186 5.56 6.10 15.28
C ALA A 186 6.75 6.93 14.78
N THR A 187 6.55 8.24 14.56
CA THR A 187 7.64 9.16 14.18
C THR A 187 8.70 9.25 15.27
N LEU A 188 8.30 9.44 16.52
CA LEU A 188 9.23 9.50 17.65
C LEU A 188 9.95 8.18 17.86
N ASP A 189 9.23 7.07 17.76
CA ASP A 189 9.79 5.73 17.96
C ASP A 189 10.82 5.37 16.88
N VAL A 190 10.54 5.64 15.60
CA VAL A 190 11.49 5.34 14.52
C VAL A 190 12.74 6.22 14.60
N LEU A 191 12.60 7.49 14.99
CA LEU A 191 13.75 8.37 15.20
C LEU A 191 14.60 7.90 16.38
N ALA A 192 13.98 7.56 17.51
CA ALA A 192 14.69 7.05 18.67
C ALA A 192 15.47 5.75 18.36
N ARG A 193 14.85 4.81 17.65
CA ARG A 193 15.49 3.56 17.21
C ARG A 193 16.67 3.82 16.28
N ALA A 194 16.55 4.82 15.41
CA ALA A 194 17.64 5.23 14.50
C ALA A 194 18.70 6.09 15.19
N GLY A 195 18.58 6.41 16.49
CA GLY A 195 19.49 7.33 17.20
C GLY A 195 19.42 8.75 16.65
N LYS A 196 18.24 9.18 16.17
CA LYS A 196 17.96 10.46 15.53
C LYS A 196 16.95 11.29 16.33
N THR A 197 16.86 12.57 15.99
CA THR A 197 15.90 13.53 16.52
C THR A 197 15.12 14.17 15.38
N LEU A 198 14.09 14.96 15.68
CA LEU A 198 13.33 15.70 14.67
C LEU A 198 14.21 16.72 13.91
N GLN A 199 15.27 17.21 14.54
CA GLN A 199 16.21 18.17 13.94
C GLN A 199 17.12 17.53 12.89
N ASP A 200 17.28 16.21 12.91
CA ASP A 200 18.06 15.47 11.91
C ASP A 200 17.27 15.22 10.62
N GLY A 201 15.96 15.48 10.63
CA GLY A 201 15.08 15.28 9.48
C GLY A 201 15.06 16.51 8.57
N ASN A 202 15.25 16.31 7.26
CA ASN A 202 15.12 17.38 6.25
C ASN A 202 13.69 17.52 5.73
N LEU A 203 12.92 16.44 5.73
CA LEU A 203 11.55 16.40 5.22
C LEU A 203 10.74 15.34 5.96
N MET A 204 9.52 15.68 6.33
CA MET A 204 8.51 14.75 6.84
C MET A 204 7.36 14.66 5.84
N VAL A 205 6.97 13.46 5.47
CA VAL A 205 5.86 13.20 4.54
C VAL A 205 4.79 12.40 5.29
N PRO A 206 3.87 13.05 6.00
CA PRO A 206 2.77 12.38 6.69
C PRO A 206 1.71 11.95 5.68
N HIS A 207 0.96 10.91 6.05
CA HIS A 207 -0.21 10.47 5.28
C HIS A 207 -1.36 11.46 5.44
#